data_4b764de38c8e9f88385fb5ba8a0635f5
#
_entry.id   4b764de38c8e9f88385fb5ba8a0635f5
#
_cell.length_a   1.000
_cell.length_b   1.000
_cell.length_c   1.000
_cell.angle_alpha   90.00
_cell.angle_beta   90.00
_cell.angle_gamma   90.00
#
_symmetry.space_group_name_H-M   'P 1'
#
loop_
_entity.id
_entity.type
_entity.pdbx_description
1 polymer ?
#
loop_
_entity_poly.entity_id
_entity_poly.type
_entity_poly.pdbx_seq_one_letter_code
_entity_poly.pdbx_strand_id
1 'polypeptide(L)'
;MKIQRNIAPILLALSGALTLAACSKAPEPAAPATPPATTPAPSAPEATTTPPAETPAPAPAPVSVTSVDLGSAVGPDQKVTMPSTTFEPKDTIYAAVSTDGSASNATLSAKWTYQDGQTVNESSETIAPTGAATTAFHISKPDGWPTGNYKVEISLDGKVVATKDFSVK
;
A
#
# COMPACT_ATOMS: atom_id res chain seq x y z
N MET A 1 -17.35 32.66 31.87
CA MET A 1 -18.12 33.10 30.72
C MET A 1 -18.37 31.88 29.83
N LYS A 2 -19.59 31.34 29.91
CA LYS A 2 -19.98 30.10 29.18
C LYS A 2 -20.34 30.46 27.76
N ILE A 3 -19.76 29.83 26.78
CA ILE A 3 -20.27 29.86 25.40
C ILE A 3 -20.51 28.40 24.98
N GLN A 4 -21.77 28.01 25.10
CA GLN A 4 -22.34 26.85 24.43
C GLN A 4 -22.70 27.27 23.00
N ARG A 5 -22.33 26.46 22.01
CA ARG A 5 -22.89 26.54 20.66
C ARG A 5 -23.05 25.11 20.13
N ASN A 6 -24.19 24.61 20.35
CA ASN A 6 -25.28 24.26 19.44
C ASN A 6 -24.86 23.37 18.25
N ILE A 7 -25.29 22.16 18.46
CA ILE A 7 -25.43 21.05 17.48
C ILE A 7 -26.68 21.36 16.65
N ALA A 8 -26.56 21.32 15.34
CA ALA A 8 -27.68 21.19 14.43
C ALA A 8 -27.54 19.90 13.62
N PRO A 9 -28.51 18.99 13.67
CA PRO A 9 -28.55 17.85 12.76
C PRO A 9 -29.23 18.26 11.47
N ILE A 10 -28.59 18.04 10.34
CA ILE A 10 -29.23 18.07 9.03
C ILE A 10 -29.48 16.64 8.60
N LEU A 11 -30.72 16.22 8.82
CA LEU A 11 -31.37 15.13 8.15
C LEU A 11 -31.68 15.58 6.71
N LEU A 12 -31.17 14.90 5.73
CA LEU A 12 -31.75 14.95 4.39
C LEU A 12 -31.90 13.51 3.89
N ALA A 13 -33.12 13.03 4.03
CA ALA A 13 -33.66 11.88 3.34
C ALA A 13 -34.02 12.31 1.91
N LEU A 14 -33.57 11.58 0.92
CA LEU A 14 -34.23 11.58 -0.38
C LEU A 14 -34.30 10.17 -0.96
N SER A 15 -35.49 9.67 -0.93
CA SER A 15 -36.00 8.47 -1.61
C SER A 15 -36.08 8.72 -3.13
N GLY A 16 -35.89 7.68 -3.92
CA GLY A 16 -36.19 7.64 -5.36
C GLY A 16 -35.79 6.30 -5.91
N ALA A 17 -36.59 5.32 -5.87
CA ALA A 17 -37.53 4.69 -6.80
C ALA A 17 -36.91 4.38 -8.17
N LEU A 18 -36.71 3.07 -8.39
CA LEU A 18 -37.42 2.19 -9.32
C LEU A 18 -37.38 2.55 -10.81
N THR A 19 -36.74 1.72 -11.64
CA THR A 19 -37.37 1.19 -12.87
C THR A 19 -36.75 -0.12 -13.32
N LEU A 20 -37.62 -1.09 -13.44
CA LEU A 20 -37.53 -2.32 -14.24
C LEU A 20 -37.61 -1.98 -15.74
N ALA A 21 -36.92 -2.74 -16.57
CA ALA A 21 -37.36 -3.20 -17.89
C ALA A 21 -36.27 -4.14 -18.42
N ALA A 22 -36.54 -5.37 -18.53
CA ALA A 22 -37.31 -6.17 -19.46
C ALA A 22 -36.47 -6.74 -20.61
N CYS A 23 -36.36 -8.06 -20.52
CA CYS A 23 -36.40 -9.06 -21.58
C CYS A 23 -36.40 -8.63 -23.05
N SER A 24 -35.55 -9.28 -23.83
CA SER A 24 -35.90 -9.87 -25.13
C SER A 24 -34.75 -10.77 -25.58
N LYS A 25 -34.94 -12.04 -25.55
CA LYS A 25 -35.48 -12.97 -26.51
C LYS A 25 -34.50 -13.28 -27.66
N ALA A 26 -33.95 -14.46 -27.58
CA ALA A 26 -33.39 -15.21 -28.70
C ALA A 26 -34.42 -15.47 -29.79
N PRO A 27 -34.00 -15.67 -31.00
CA PRO A 27 -34.28 -16.96 -31.66
C PRO A 27 -33.09 -17.56 -32.40
N GLU A 28 -32.91 -18.81 -32.22
CA GLU A 28 -32.39 -19.84 -33.11
C GLU A 28 -33.50 -20.22 -34.10
N PRO A 29 -33.32 -21.03 -35.15
CA PRO A 29 -32.15 -21.54 -35.86
C PRO A 29 -32.31 -21.49 -37.42
N ALA A 30 -31.24 -21.74 -38.13
CA ALA A 30 -31.33 -22.42 -39.43
C ALA A 30 -29.94 -22.88 -39.92
N ALA A 31 -29.74 -24.20 -39.92
CA ALA A 31 -28.88 -24.89 -40.87
C ALA A 31 -29.82 -25.41 -42.01
N PRO A 32 -29.37 -25.97 -43.13
CA PRO A 32 -28.06 -26.44 -43.56
C PRO A 32 -27.71 -26.10 -45.02
N ALA A 33 -26.47 -26.25 -45.42
CA ALA A 33 -26.07 -26.71 -46.75
C ALA A 33 -24.59 -27.01 -46.84
N THR A 34 -24.23 -28.25 -46.95
CA THR A 34 -23.01 -28.78 -47.59
C THR A 34 -23.38 -29.23 -48.99
N PRO A 35 -22.43 -29.59 -49.88
CA PRO A 35 -20.97 -29.45 -50.09
C PRO A 35 -20.62 -28.90 -51.48
N PRO A 36 -19.42 -29.01 -52.09
CA PRO A 36 -18.61 -30.20 -52.20
C PRO A 36 -17.08 -30.00 -52.02
N ALA A 37 -16.46 -31.15 -51.81
CA ALA A 37 -15.01 -31.34 -51.75
C ALA A 37 -14.24 -30.91 -53.02
N THR A 38 -13.15 -30.24 -52.84
CA THR A 38 -11.99 -30.25 -53.75
C THR A 38 -10.75 -30.47 -52.93
N THR A 39 -10.14 -31.61 -53.12
CA THR A 39 -8.81 -31.97 -52.66
C THR A 39 -7.79 -31.23 -53.48
N PRO A 40 -6.87 -30.50 -52.88
CA PRO A 40 -5.56 -30.21 -53.42
C PRO A 40 -4.45 -30.95 -52.67
N ALA A 41 -3.44 -31.30 -53.44
CA ALA A 41 -2.31 -32.10 -53.12
C ALA A 41 -1.43 -31.64 -51.96
N PRO A 42 -0.59 -32.55 -51.42
CA PRO A 42 0.21 -32.27 -50.23
C PRO A 42 1.34 -31.27 -50.56
N SER A 43 1.27 -30.12 -49.96
CA SER A 43 2.38 -29.17 -49.89
C SER A 43 3.41 -29.66 -48.86
N ALA A 44 4.66 -29.60 -49.21
CA ALA A 44 5.82 -29.96 -48.41
C ALA A 44 5.82 -29.24 -47.04
N PRO A 45 6.39 -29.84 -45.99
CA PRO A 45 6.46 -29.20 -44.67
C PRO A 45 7.41 -28.00 -44.74
N GLU A 46 6.85 -26.81 -44.63
CA GLU A 46 7.63 -25.62 -44.27
C GLU A 46 8.20 -25.84 -42.86
N ALA A 47 9.52 -25.75 -42.78
CA ALA A 47 10.22 -25.79 -41.51
C ALA A 47 9.74 -24.62 -40.62
N THR A 48 8.90 -24.92 -39.67
CA THR A 48 8.54 -24.00 -38.60
C THR A 48 9.79 -23.73 -37.77
N THR A 49 10.46 -22.60 -38.06
CA THR A 49 11.45 -22.07 -37.13
C THR A 49 10.72 -21.66 -35.87
N THR A 50 10.75 -22.51 -34.84
CA THR A 50 10.33 -22.17 -33.50
C THR A 50 11.10 -20.94 -33.04
N PRO A 51 10.43 -19.82 -32.66
CA PRO A 51 11.16 -18.70 -32.07
C PRO A 51 11.90 -19.20 -30.83
N PRO A 52 13.09 -18.68 -30.52
CA PRO A 52 13.76 -19.00 -29.27
C PRO A 52 12.81 -18.72 -28.12
N ALA A 53 12.60 -19.71 -27.25
CA ALA A 53 11.84 -19.52 -26.03
C ALA A 53 12.53 -18.42 -25.23
N GLU A 54 11.89 -17.24 -25.15
CA GLU A 54 12.32 -16.20 -24.21
C GLU A 54 12.32 -16.81 -22.81
N THR A 55 13.48 -16.85 -22.22
CA THR A 55 13.63 -17.23 -20.82
C THR A 55 12.72 -16.29 -20.00
N PRO A 56 11.76 -16.79 -19.23
CA PRO A 56 10.89 -15.94 -18.42
C PRO A 56 11.77 -15.05 -17.55
N ALA A 57 11.59 -13.73 -17.62
CA ALA A 57 12.24 -12.81 -16.71
C ALA A 57 11.93 -13.24 -15.28
N PRO A 58 12.90 -13.21 -14.35
CA PRO A 58 12.65 -13.54 -12.95
C PRO A 58 11.46 -12.72 -12.44
N ALA A 59 10.50 -13.38 -11.82
CA ALA A 59 9.38 -12.68 -11.19
C ALA A 59 9.93 -11.65 -10.18
N PRO A 60 9.37 -10.43 -10.13
CA PRO A 60 9.80 -9.42 -9.17
C PRO A 60 9.76 -9.98 -7.76
N ALA A 61 10.84 -9.79 -7.00
CA ALA A 61 10.88 -10.20 -5.60
C ALA A 61 9.82 -9.41 -4.81
N PRO A 62 9.08 -10.06 -3.90
CA PRO A 62 8.09 -9.36 -3.07
C PRO A 62 8.77 -8.26 -2.25
N VAL A 63 8.05 -7.16 -2.00
CA VAL A 63 8.57 -6.07 -1.19
C VAL A 63 8.85 -6.55 0.25
N SER A 64 9.95 -6.12 0.81
CA SER A 64 10.37 -6.40 2.18
C SER A 64 10.97 -5.15 2.82
N VAL A 65 10.84 -5.03 4.14
CA VAL A 65 11.51 -3.98 4.93
C VAL A 65 12.94 -4.41 5.21
N THR A 66 13.91 -3.59 4.82
CA THR A 66 15.34 -3.85 4.99
C THR A 66 15.96 -3.16 6.20
N SER A 67 15.50 -1.94 6.51
CA SER A 67 15.89 -1.23 7.74
C SER A 67 14.81 -0.27 8.21
N VAL A 68 14.89 0.07 9.49
CA VAL A 68 14.09 1.14 10.11
C VAL A 68 15.04 1.99 10.95
N ASP A 69 15.14 3.27 10.61
CA ASP A 69 16.02 4.22 11.26
C ASP A 69 15.20 5.33 11.91
N LEU A 70 15.54 5.66 13.17
CA LEU A 70 14.90 6.74 13.91
C LEU A 70 15.81 7.97 13.96
N GLY A 71 15.22 9.15 13.95
CA GLY A 71 15.96 10.39 14.06
C GLY A 71 15.08 11.62 14.15
N SER A 72 15.72 12.78 14.33
CA SER A 72 15.06 14.09 14.46
C SER A 72 14.97 14.86 13.14
N ALA A 73 15.59 14.36 12.06
CA ALA A 73 15.55 14.97 10.75
C ALA A 73 15.69 13.93 9.63
N VAL A 74 15.06 14.23 8.50
CA VAL A 74 15.18 13.43 7.26
C VAL A 74 15.62 14.30 6.09
N GLY A 75 16.33 13.70 5.17
CA GLY A 75 16.75 14.35 3.93
C GLY A 75 15.66 14.29 2.82
N PRO A 76 15.96 14.85 1.66
CA PRO A 76 15.04 14.83 0.51
C PRO A 76 14.79 13.40 -0.03
N ASP A 77 15.64 12.46 0.29
CA ASP A 77 15.55 11.03 -0.01
C ASP A 77 14.78 10.25 1.08
N GLN A 78 14.13 10.95 2.01
CA GLN A 78 13.40 10.43 3.17
C GLN A 78 14.23 9.58 4.14
N LYS A 79 15.55 9.58 3.99
CA LYS A 79 16.47 8.93 4.92
C LYS A 79 16.76 9.80 6.10
N VAL A 80 16.93 9.18 7.27
CA VAL A 80 17.34 9.88 8.48
C VAL A 80 18.73 10.47 8.28
N THR A 81 18.86 11.77 8.51
CA THR A 81 20.15 12.50 8.46
C THR A 81 20.79 12.67 9.84
N MET A 82 19.96 12.60 10.89
CA MET A 82 20.39 12.69 12.29
C MET A 82 19.79 11.51 13.08
N PRO A 83 20.45 10.33 13.03
CA PRO A 83 19.97 9.16 13.75
C PRO A 83 20.00 9.38 15.27
N SER A 84 18.90 9.08 15.95
CA SER A 84 18.79 9.14 17.40
C SER A 84 17.76 8.13 17.90
N THR A 85 17.98 7.66 19.11
CA THR A 85 17.02 6.90 19.91
C THR A 85 16.60 7.62 21.18
N THR A 86 17.10 8.85 21.35
CA THR A 86 16.72 9.74 22.46
C THR A 86 16.34 11.08 21.89
N PHE A 87 15.19 11.59 22.29
CA PHE A 87 14.59 12.81 21.77
C PHE A 87 14.21 13.76 22.91
N GLU A 88 14.05 15.02 22.57
CA GLU A 88 13.49 16.03 23.48
C GLU A 88 11.95 16.07 23.38
N PRO A 89 11.25 16.57 24.40
CA PRO A 89 9.78 16.60 24.40
C PRO A 89 9.13 17.33 23.22
N LYS A 90 9.83 18.28 22.61
CA LYS A 90 9.33 19.07 21.48
C LYS A 90 9.84 18.63 20.11
N ASP A 91 10.63 17.58 20.09
CA ASP A 91 11.17 17.07 18.83
C ASP A 91 10.07 16.49 17.94
N THR A 92 10.26 16.66 16.64
CA THR A 92 9.60 15.82 15.63
C THR A 92 10.42 14.56 15.48
N ILE A 93 9.77 13.42 15.68
CA ILE A 93 10.43 12.12 15.63
C ILE A 93 10.08 11.45 14.30
N TYR A 94 11.10 11.09 13.55
CA TYR A 94 10.98 10.44 12.26
C TYR A 94 11.36 8.96 12.35
N ALA A 95 10.64 8.14 11.61
CA ALA A 95 10.98 6.74 11.34
C ALA A 95 11.10 6.55 9.83
N ALA A 96 12.32 6.45 9.33
CA ALA A 96 12.59 6.14 7.94
C ALA A 96 12.63 4.63 7.75
N VAL A 97 11.74 4.12 6.93
CA VAL A 97 11.60 2.70 6.61
C VAL A 97 12.14 2.45 5.22
N SER A 98 13.25 1.74 5.14
CA SER A 98 13.81 1.31 3.86
C SER A 98 13.18 -0.01 3.43
N THR A 99 12.75 -0.07 2.19
CA THR A 99 12.16 -1.25 1.57
C THR A 99 12.94 -1.65 0.33
N ASP A 100 12.90 -2.92 -0.02
CA ASP A 100 13.44 -3.43 -1.28
C ASP A 100 12.48 -4.48 -1.85
N GLY A 101 12.46 -4.59 -3.18
CA GLY A 101 11.54 -5.46 -3.91
C GLY A 101 10.51 -4.66 -4.71
N SER A 102 9.49 -5.36 -5.22
CA SER A 102 8.47 -4.75 -6.08
C SER A 102 7.08 -5.12 -5.63
N ALA A 103 6.21 -4.12 -5.57
CA ALA A 103 4.78 -4.32 -5.36
C ALA A 103 4.01 -3.23 -6.09
N SER A 104 2.87 -3.58 -6.68
CA SER A 104 1.96 -2.59 -7.27
C SER A 104 1.10 -1.88 -6.22
N ASN A 105 0.95 -2.51 -5.06
CA ASN A 105 0.15 -1.98 -3.95
C ASN A 105 0.56 -2.74 -2.68
N ALA A 106 1.27 -2.07 -1.79
CA ALA A 106 1.59 -2.58 -0.46
C ALA A 106 1.28 -1.50 0.58
N THR A 107 0.78 -1.89 1.74
CA THR A 107 0.46 -0.96 2.81
C THR A 107 1.56 -1.01 3.87
N LEU A 108 2.25 0.11 4.04
CA LEU A 108 3.23 0.30 5.10
C LEU A 108 2.58 1.12 6.22
N SER A 109 2.66 0.62 7.47
CA SER A 109 2.05 1.29 8.63
C SER A 109 3.09 1.46 9.74
N ALA A 110 2.98 2.57 10.45
CA ALA A 110 3.76 2.88 11.65
C ALA A 110 2.83 3.12 12.83
N LYS A 111 2.96 2.30 13.87
CA LYS A 111 2.21 2.42 15.11
C LYS A 111 3.15 2.81 16.24
N TRP A 112 2.87 3.92 16.88
CA TRP A 112 3.65 4.47 17.97
C TRP A 112 2.94 4.23 19.30
N THR A 113 3.66 3.66 20.26
CA THR A 113 3.11 3.35 21.58
C THR A 113 3.99 3.92 22.69
N TYR A 114 3.35 4.33 23.79
CA TYR A 114 4.03 4.73 25.00
C TYR A 114 4.31 3.50 25.88
N GLN A 115 5.17 3.65 26.88
CA GLN A 115 5.60 2.57 27.77
C GLN A 115 4.47 1.81 28.48
N ASP A 116 3.29 2.42 28.63
CA ASP A 116 2.09 1.80 29.19
C ASP A 116 1.27 0.98 28.17
N GLY A 117 1.75 0.91 26.92
CA GLY A 117 1.07 0.24 25.81
C GLY A 117 0.02 1.10 25.11
N GLN A 118 -0.19 2.34 25.54
CA GLN A 118 -1.13 3.25 24.88
C GLN A 118 -0.60 3.67 23.50
N THR A 119 -1.45 3.55 22.47
CA THR A 119 -1.14 4.07 21.15
C THR A 119 -1.18 5.58 21.16
N VAL A 120 -0.06 6.21 20.83
CA VAL A 120 0.06 7.68 20.76
C VAL A 120 -0.16 8.23 19.36
N ASN A 121 0.15 7.43 18.36
CA ASN A 121 -0.12 7.72 16.95
C ASN A 121 -0.12 6.45 16.12
N GLU A 122 -0.86 6.46 15.02
CA GLU A 122 -0.81 5.42 14.00
C GLU A 122 -0.99 6.08 12.63
N SER A 123 -0.16 5.70 11.68
CA SER A 123 -0.21 6.21 10.31
C SER A 123 0.08 5.09 9.32
N SER A 124 -0.53 5.19 8.14
CA SER A 124 -0.38 4.21 7.07
C SER A 124 -0.19 4.90 5.74
N GLU A 125 0.63 4.32 4.88
CA GLU A 125 0.90 4.79 3.54
C GLU A 125 0.88 3.62 2.55
N THR A 126 0.23 3.82 1.41
CA THR A 126 0.26 2.85 0.31
C THR A 126 1.47 3.14 -0.55
N ILE A 127 2.32 2.15 -0.71
CA ILE A 127 3.55 2.22 -1.49
C ILE A 127 3.50 1.28 -2.71
N ALA A 128 4.15 1.68 -3.79
CA ALA A 128 4.29 0.87 -5.00
C ALA A 128 5.77 0.86 -5.44
N PRO A 129 6.66 0.26 -4.64
CA PRO A 129 8.08 0.25 -4.96
C PRO A 129 8.37 -0.63 -6.18
N THR A 130 9.36 -0.22 -6.97
CA THR A 130 9.91 -0.97 -8.10
C THR A 130 11.38 -1.36 -7.87
N GLY A 131 11.80 -1.40 -6.60
CA GLY A 131 13.14 -1.64 -6.12
C GLY A 131 13.34 -0.99 -4.76
N ALA A 132 14.59 -0.69 -4.41
CA ALA A 132 14.92 -0.02 -3.15
C ALA A 132 14.24 1.36 -3.05
N ALA A 133 13.49 1.57 -1.97
CA ALA A 133 12.77 2.81 -1.68
C ALA A 133 12.84 3.11 -0.18
N THR A 134 12.56 4.37 0.19
CA THR A 134 12.47 4.78 1.60
C THR A 134 11.19 5.58 1.81
N THR A 135 10.46 5.27 2.86
CA THR A 135 9.26 5.98 3.30
C THR A 135 9.48 6.49 4.72
N ALA A 136 9.26 7.77 4.97
CA ALA A 136 9.45 8.37 6.29
C ALA A 136 8.11 8.68 6.95
N PHE A 137 7.85 8.05 8.07
CA PHE A 137 6.78 8.42 8.99
C PHE A 137 7.30 9.43 10.01
N HIS A 138 6.43 10.30 10.50
CA HIS A 138 6.80 11.20 11.57
C HIS A 138 5.66 11.44 12.55
N ILE A 139 6.04 11.77 13.76
CA ILE A 139 5.12 12.22 14.79
C ILE A 139 5.64 13.52 15.40
N SER A 140 4.72 14.42 15.72
CA SER A 140 5.01 15.66 16.43
C SER A 140 3.86 15.98 17.39
N LYS A 141 4.18 16.63 18.50
CA LYS A 141 3.21 17.06 19.48
C LYS A 141 3.50 18.48 19.92
N PRO A 142 2.64 19.46 19.62
CA PRO A 142 2.87 20.87 19.94
C PRO A 142 3.06 21.13 21.44
N ASP A 143 2.35 20.40 22.29
CA ASP A 143 2.43 20.49 23.76
C ASP A 143 3.64 19.72 24.34
N GLY A 144 4.40 19.03 23.48
CA GLY A 144 5.49 18.17 23.89
C GLY A 144 5.05 16.75 24.24
N TRP A 145 5.97 15.81 24.03
CA TRP A 145 5.83 14.41 24.40
C TRP A 145 6.09 14.22 25.88
N PRO A 146 5.33 13.41 26.59
CA PRO A 146 5.70 12.96 27.94
C PRO A 146 7.08 12.30 27.93
N THR A 147 7.88 12.56 28.96
CA THR A 147 9.16 11.85 29.14
C THR A 147 8.87 10.37 29.44
N GLY A 148 9.70 9.48 28.89
CA GLY A 148 9.52 8.04 29.06
C GLY A 148 10.00 7.24 27.85
N ASN A 149 9.67 5.95 27.87
CA ASN A 149 10.03 5.03 26.79
C ASN A 149 8.87 4.90 25.81
N TYR A 150 9.22 4.81 24.56
CA TYR A 150 8.32 4.67 23.44
C TYR A 150 8.77 3.53 22.54
N LYS A 151 7.83 3.06 21.74
CA LYS A 151 8.06 2.03 20.74
C LYS A 151 7.37 2.43 19.45
N VAL A 152 8.01 2.16 18.33
CA VAL A 152 7.38 2.19 17.01
C VAL A 152 7.40 0.78 16.41
N GLU A 153 6.25 0.31 15.97
CA GLU A 153 6.06 -0.94 15.27
C GLU A 153 5.74 -0.62 13.80
N ILE A 154 6.55 -1.18 12.91
CA ILE A 154 6.35 -1.06 11.46
C ILE A 154 5.70 -2.32 10.96
N SER A 155 4.60 -2.16 10.24
CA SER A 155 3.88 -3.27 9.62
C SER A 155 3.86 -3.10 8.10
N LEU A 156 3.99 -4.21 7.40
CA LEU A 156 3.82 -4.32 5.95
C LEU A 156 2.63 -5.25 5.68
N ASP A 157 1.61 -4.75 5.00
CA ASP A 157 0.35 -5.44 4.73
C ASP A 157 -0.31 -6.04 5.98
N GLY A 158 -0.26 -5.26 7.08
CA GLY A 158 -0.82 -5.65 8.38
C GLY A 158 0.05 -6.60 9.22
N LYS A 159 1.20 -7.03 8.69
CA LYS A 159 2.15 -7.87 9.43
C LYS A 159 3.27 -7.02 10.01
N VAL A 160 3.49 -7.09 11.33
CA VAL A 160 4.64 -6.43 11.97
C VAL A 160 5.93 -7.03 11.46
N VAL A 161 6.79 -6.20 10.89
CA VAL A 161 8.06 -6.58 10.26
C VAL A 161 9.28 -5.99 10.98
N ALA A 162 9.08 -4.90 11.73
CA ALA A 162 10.14 -4.30 12.53
C ALA A 162 9.57 -3.58 13.75
N THR A 163 10.39 -3.50 14.80
CA THR A 163 10.07 -2.75 16.02
C THR A 163 11.32 -2.00 16.45
N LYS A 164 11.15 -0.75 16.87
CA LYS A 164 12.22 0.09 17.41
C LYS A 164 11.77 0.77 18.70
N ASP A 165 12.63 0.73 19.71
CA ASP A 165 12.43 1.44 20.96
C ASP A 165 13.19 2.77 20.96
N PHE A 166 12.65 3.77 21.62
CA PHE A 166 13.29 5.07 21.82
C PHE A 166 12.81 5.71 23.11
N SER A 167 13.46 6.79 23.53
CA SER A 167 13.09 7.50 24.76
C SER A 167 12.98 9.00 24.52
N VAL A 168 12.08 9.62 25.28
CA VAL A 168 11.98 11.08 25.40
C VAL A 168 12.45 11.50 26.79
N LYS A 169 13.34 12.47 26.87
CA LYS A 169 13.96 12.91 28.13
C LYS A 169 13.83 14.41 28.33
#